data_b7fc103a56a26dc99d4cb3b0c597bd2d
#
_entry.id   b7fc103a56a26dc99d4cb3b0c597bd2d
#
_cell.length_a   1.000
_cell.length_b   1.000
_cell.length_c   1.000
_cell.angle_alpha   90.00
_cell.angle_beta   90.00
_cell.angle_gamma   90.00
#
_symmetry.space_group_name_H-M   'P 1'
#
loop_
_entity.id
_entity.type
_entity.pdbx_description
1 polymer ?
#
loop_
_entity_poly.entity_id
_entity_poly.type
_entity_poly.pdbx_seq_one_letter_code
_entity_poly.pdbx_strand_id
1 'polypeptide(L)'
;NTKLTVTDAKNGNTIITSDTAEIDINKDIATLVGNVYIENKNPEQGVTIITSEKGIIRQKTGILDLVGNVKIENKESIIEADEGTYNMNTKKIKARGHVFINHKNN
;
A
#
# COMPACT_ATOMS: atom_id res chain seq x y z
N ASN A 1 15.14 -10.14 -2.01
CA ASN A 1 13.92 -9.82 -1.28
C ASN A 1 14.20 -8.82 -0.16
N THR A 2 13.49 -7.73 -0.18
CA THR A 2 13.62 -6.69 0.84
C THR A 2 12.37 -6.68 1.70
N LYS A 3 12.57 -6.60 3.01
CA LYS A 3 11.46 -6.54 3.95
C LYS A 3 11.62 -5.32 4.85
N LEU A 4 10.57 -4.52 4.92
CA LEU A 4 10.52 -3.36 5.81
C LEU A 4 9.31 -3.50 6.70
N THR A 5 9.53 -3.37 8.01
CA THR A 5 8.44 -3.47 8.98
C THR A 5 8.29 -2.14 9.70
N VAL A 6 7.08 -1.60 9.68
CA VAL A 6 6.77 -0.36 10.40
C VAL A 6 5.71 -0.66 11.43
N THR A 7 5.99 -0.31 12.67
CA THR A 7 5.05 -0.51 13.78
C THR A 7 4.60 0.86 14.28
N ASP A 8 3.29 1.07 14.31
CA ASP A 8 2.70 2.33 14.75
C ASP A 8 1.52 2.00 15.65
N ALA A 9 1.57 2.49 16.89
CA ALA A 9 0.50 2.24 17.85
C ALA A 9 -0.84 2.77 17.37
N LYS A 10 -0.83 3.82 16.57
CA LYS A 10 -2.05 4.46 16.08
C LYS A 10 -2.59 3.80 14.82
N ASN A 11 -1.70 3.42 13.89
CA ASN A 11 -2.09 2.89 12.59
C ASN A 11 -1.93 1.38 12.47
N GLY A 12 -1.45 0.73 13.51
CA GLY A 12 -1.23 -0.71 13.50
C GLY A 12 0.13 -1.09 12.94
N ASN A 13 0.28 -2.36 12.61
CA ASN A 13 1.54 -2.90 12.11
C ASN A 13 1.50 -2.98 10.59
N THR A 14 2.56 -2.51 9.96
CA THR A 14 2.68 -2.55 8.50
C THR A 14 3.92 -3.34 8.11
N ILE A 15 3.74 -4.31 7.23
CA ILE A 15 4.83 -5.11 6.68
C ILE A 15 4.89 -4.82 5.19
N ILE A 16 6.08 -4.47 4.70
CA ILE A 16 6.28 -4.15 3.29
C ILE A 16 7.40 -5.03 2.76
N THR A 17 7.13 -5.72 1.67
CA THR A 17 8.15 -6.51 0.99
C THR A 17 8.19 -6.16 -0.48
N SER A 18 9.36 -6.30 -1.09
CA SER A 18 9.55 -6.07 -2.51
C SER A 18 10.82 -6.79 -2.95
N ASP A 19 11.04 -6.87 -4.27
CA ASP A 19 12.28 -7.46 -4.77
C ASP A 19 13.46 -6.54 -4.49
N THR A 20 13.28 -5.24 -4.72
CA THR A 20 14.31 -4.23 -4.43
C THR A 20 13.66 -3.02 -3.78
N ALA A 21 14.45 -2.30 -3.00
CA ALA A 21 14.01 -1.06 -2.38
C ALA A 21 15.15 -0.06 -2.41
N GLU A 22 14.83 1.19 -2.70
CA GLU A 22 15.79 2.28 -2.68
C GLU A 22 15.24 3.37 -1.79
N ILE A 23 16.02 3.80 -0.81
CA ILE A 23 15.58 4.81 0.15
C ILE A 23 16.42 6.06 -0.02
N ASP A 24 15.74 7.19 -0.28
CA ASP A 24 16.38 8.50 -0.34
C ASP A 24 16.13 9.19 1.00
N ILE A 25 17.15 9.23 1.83
CA ILE A 25 17.03 9.78 3.18
C ILE A 25 16.75 11.28 3.15
N ASN A 26 17.32 11.99 2.20
CA ASN A 26 17.14 13.44 2.12
C ASN A 26 15.71 13.82 1.76
N LYS A 27 15.06 13.02 0.93
CA LYS A 27 13.69 13.30 0.48
C LYS A 27 12.64 12.53 1.26
N ASP A 28 13.04 11.61 2.12
CA ASP A 28 12.14 10.71 2.85
C ASP A 28 11.25 9.90 1.90
N ILE A 29 11.82 9.44 0.81
CA ILE A 29 11.10 8.67 -0.19
C ILE A 29 11.71 7.28 -0.29
N ALA A 30 10.86 6.26 -0.22
CA ALA A 30 11.26 4.88 -0.48
C ALA A 30 10.62 4.42 -1.78
N THR A 31 11.43 3.90 -2.69
CA THR A 31 10.96 3.35 -3.96
C THR A 31 11.10 1.84 -3.94
N LEU A 32 9.99 1.15 -4.16
CA LEU A 32 9.92 -0.31 -4.13
C LEU A 32 9.67 -0.81 -5.54
N VAL A 33 10.45 -1.79 -5.99
CA VAL A 33 10.31 -2.33 -7.34
C VAL A 33 10.24 -3.84 -7.29
N GLY A 34 9.24 -4.38 -7.96
CA GLY A 34 9.08 -5.82 -8.15
C GLY A 34 8.32 -6.48 -6.99
N ASN A 35 7.19 -7.07 -7.32
CA ASN A 35 6.38 -7.85 -6.37
C ASN A 35 6.17 -7.12 -5.05
N VAL A 36 5.72 -5.88 -5.14
CA VAL A 36 5.46 -5.09 -3.94
C VAL A 36 4.26 -5.67 -3.20
N TYR A 37 4.44 -5.91 -1.92
CA TYR A 37 3.41 -6.46 -1.05
C TYR A 37 3.39 -5.64 0.23
N ILE A 38 2.23 -5.11 0.58
CA ILE A 38 2.06 -4.32 1.78
C ILE A 38 0.88 -4.89 2.57
N GLU A 39 1.13 -5.22 3.82
CA GLU A 39 0.10 -5.73 4.71
C GLU A 39 0.01 -4.81 5.92
N ASN A 40 -1.16 -4.24 6.15
CA ASN A 40 -1.41 -3.39 7.32
C ASN A 40 -2.45 -4.05 8.19
N LYS A 41 -2.10 -4.30 9.44
CA LYS A 41 -3.01 -4.85 10.43
C LYS A 41 -3.40 -3.76 11.40
N ASN A 42 -4.65 -3.33 11.33
CA ASN A 42 -5.17 -2.28 12.18
C ASN A 42 -6.20 -2.87 13.12
N PRO A 43 -6.10 -2.63 14.45
CA PRO A 43 -7.04 -3.22 15.40
C PRO A 43 -8.49 -2.84 15.15
N GLU A 44 -8.74 -1.65 14.60
CA GLU A 44 -10.10 -1.19 14.36
C GLU A 44 -10.63 -1.57 12.99
N GLN A 45 -9.78 -1.55 11.97
CA GLN A 45 -10.21 -1.72 10.60
C GLN A 45 -9.91 -3.08 10.01
N GLY A 46 -9.13 -3.89 10.72
CA GLY A 46 -8.76 -5.21 10.24
C GLY A 46 -7.51 -5.17 9.37
N VAL A 47 -7.43 -6.09 8.44
CA VAL A 47 -6.24 -6.27 7.60
C VAL A 47 -6.49 -5.67 6.22
N THR A 48 -5.52 -4.89 5.75
CA THR A 48 -5.50 -4.36 4.39
C THR A 48 -4.26 -4.90 3.69
N ILE A 49 -4.44 -5.49 2.50
CA ILE A 49 -3.35 -6.03 1.71
C ILE A 49 -3.29 -5.28 0.38
N ILE A 50 -2.11 -4.78 0.06
CA ILE A 50 -1.89 -4.03 -1.18
C ILE A 50 -0.76 -4.69 -1.95
N THR A 51 -0.99 -4.97 -3.22
CA THR A 51 0.04 -5.50 -4.10
C THR A 51 0.15 -4.66 -5.36
N SER A 52 1.35 -4.55 -5.90
CA SER A 52 1.60 -3.83 -7.13
C SER A 52 2.96 -4.23 -7.68
N GLU A 53 3.29 -3.73 -8.87
CA GLU A 53 4.62 -3.97 -9.45
C GLU A 53 5.63 -2.97 -8.94
N LYS A 54 5.19 -1.76 -8.61
CA LYS A 54 6.07 -0.69 -8.12
C LYS A 54 5.32 0.14 -7.10
N GLY A 55 6.04 0.61 -6.09
CA GLY A 55 5.45 1.48 -5.07
C GLY A 55 6.41 2.58 -4.68
N ILE A 56 5.89 3.76 -4.39
CA ILE A 56 6.68 4.88 -3.91
C ILE A 56 6.02 5.37 -2.63
N ILE A 57 6.78 5.34 -1.54
CA ILE A 57 6.29 5.76 -0.23
C ILE A 57 6.89 7.11 0.11
N ARG A 58 6.03 8.11 0.30
CA ARG A 58 6.45 9.43 0.75
C ARG A 58 6.14 9.55 2.23
N GLN A 59 7.16 9.37 3.05
CA GLN A 59 6.97 9.27 4.49
C GLN A 59 6.47 10.57 5.12
N LYS A 60 6.90 11.70 4.61
CA LYS A 60 6.48 12.99 5.16
C LYS A 60 4.98 13.24 5.04
N THR A 61 4.39 12.82 3.95
CA THR A 61 2.97 13.04 3.69
C THR A 61 2.12 11.83 3.97
N GLY A 62 2.74 10.66 4.12
CA GLY A 62 2.02 9.41 4.32
C GLY A 62 1.33 8.91 3.06
N ILE A 63 1.82 9.33 1.89
CA ILE A 63 1.21 8.95 0.63
C ILE A 63 2.01 7.82 -0.01
N LEU A 64 1.29 6.78 -0.44
CA LEU A 64 1.83 5.63 -1.13
C LEU A 64 1.30 5.63 -2.56
N ASP A 65 2.19 5.79 -3.53
CA ASP A 65 1.84 5.72 -4.94
C ASP A 65 2.15 4.32 -5.46
N LEU A 66 1.17 3.71 -6.13
CA LEU A 66 1.27 2.34 -6.62
C LEU A 66 1.10 2.33 -8.13
N VAL A 67 1.95 1.61 -8.82
CA VAL A 67 1.93 1.52 -10.29
C VAL A 67 2.05 0.07 -10.72
N GLY A 68 1.19 -0.32 -11.65
CA GLY A 68 1.23 -1.64 -12.28
C GLY A 68 0.47 -2.71 -11.51
N ASN A 69 -0.62 -3.18 -12.08
CA ASN A 69 -1.43 -4.27 -11.53
C ASN A 69 -1.72 -4.08 -10.04
N VAL A 70 -2.22 -2.91 -9.70
CA VAL A 70 -2.51 -2.57 -8.31
C VAL A 70 -3.72 -3.34 -7.82
N LYS A 71 -3.58 -3.96 -6.65
CA LYS A 71 -4.70 -4.65 -6.00
C LYS A 71 -4.70 -4.25 -4.53
N ILE A 72 -5.84 -3.78 -4.06
CA ILE A 72 -6.03 -3.40 -2.66
C ILE A 72 -7.17 -4.22 -2.12
N GLU A 73 -6.91 -5.00 -1.08
CA GLU A 73 -7.92 -5.88 -0.50
C GLU A 73 -8.05 -5.60 0.98
N ASN A 74 -9.28 -5.37 1.42
CA ASN A 74 -9.58 -5.30 2.84
C ASN A 74 -10.76 -6.24 3.14
N LYS A 75 -11.29 -6.20 4.35
CA LYS A 75 -12.35 -7.13 4.74
C LYS A 75 -13.67 -6.87 4.01
N GLU A 76 -13.84 -5.71 3.42
CA GLU A 76 -15.11 -5.32 2.79
C GLU A 76 -15.08 -5.34 1.29
N SER A 77 -13.90 -5.12 0.68
CA SER A 77 -13.85 -4.97 -0.77
C SER A 77 -12.49 -5.33 -1.33
N ILE A 78 -12.47 -5.52 -2.64
CA ILE A 78 -11.26 -5.70 -3.43
C ILE A 78 -11.28 -4.64 -4.52
N ILE A 79 -10.19 -3.88 -4.63
CA ILE A 79 -10.05 -2.83 -5.65
C ILE A 79 -8.87 -3.19 -6.53
N GLU A 80 -9.08 -3.19 -7.85
CA GLU A 80 -8.02 -3.43 -8.82
C GLU A 80 -7.94 -2.26 -9.78
N ALA A 81 -6.73 -1.88 -10.17
CA ALA A 81 -6.52 -0.76 -11.08
C ALA A 81 -5.12 -0.83 -11.67
N ASP A 82 -4.85 0.01 -12.67
CA ASP A 82 -3.51 0.14 -13.22
C ASP A 82 -2.61 0.93 -12.28
N GLU A 83 -3.17 1.96 -11.65
CA GLU A 83 -2.46 2.82 -10.71
C GLU A 83 -3.33 3.09 -9.51
N GLY A 84 -2.70 3.34 -8.38
CA GLY A 84 -3.43 3.67 -7.17
C GLY A 84 -2.62 4.57 -6.26
N THR A 85 -3.31 5.32 -5.43
CA THR A 85 -2.71 6.16 -4.41
C THR A 85 -3.43 5.90 -3.09
N TYR A 86 -2.66 5.59 -2.06
CA TYR A 86 -3.22 5.35 -0.74
C TYR A 86 -2.63 6.37 0.24
N ASN A 87 -3.52 7.10 0.92
CA ASN A 87 -3.11 8.03 1.95
C ASN A 87 -3.24 7.34 3.30
N MET A 88 -2.10 7.04 3.92
CA MET A 88 -2.08 6.28 5.17
C MET A 88 -2.64 7.08 6.35
N ASN A 89 -2.63 8.40 6.27
CA ASN A 89 -3.14 9.25 7.34
C ASN A 89 -4.66 9.38 7.29
N THR A 90 -5.23 9.56 6.12
CA THR A 90 -6.68 9.73 5.96
C THR A 90 -7.39 8.43 5.62
N LYS A 91 -6.64 7.38 5.28
CA LYS A 91 -7.18 6.08 4.87
C LYS A 91 -7.97 6.15 3.57
N LYS A 92 -7.66 7.15 2.74
CA LYS A 92 -8.34 7.32 1.46
C LYS A 92 -7.53 6.64 0.35
N ILE A 93 -8.26 6.01 -0.57
CA ILE A 93 -7.68 5.30 -1.69
C ILE A 93 -8.21 5.92 -2.98
N LYS A 94 -7.29 6.20 -3.91
CA LYS A 94 -7.66 6.61 -5.26
C LYS A 94 -7.14 5.57 -6.24
N ALA A 95 -8.01 5.12 -7.15
CA ALA A 95 -7.63 4.14 -8.14
C ALA A 95 -7.86 4.73 -9.52
N ARG A 96 -6.97 4.42 -10.47
CA ARG A 96 -7.01 4.98 -11.80
C ARG A 96 -6.59 3.95 -12.83
N GLY A 97 -7.27 3.94 -13.97
CA GLY A 97 -6.99 3.02 -15.07
C GLY A 97 -7.57 1.64 -14.85
N HIS A 98 -8.56 1.28 -15.67
CA HIS A 98 -9.23 -0.02 -15.61
C HIS A 98 -9.66 -0.39 -14.19
N VAL A 99 -10.27 0.57 -13.49
CA VAL A 99 -10.66 0.38 -12.10
C VAL A 99 -11.78 -0.63 -11.97
N PHE A 100 -11.58 -1.61 -11.09
CA PHE A 100 -12.58 -2.62 -10.78
C PHE A 100 -12.72 -2.69 -9.26
N ILE A 101 -13.94 -2.53 -8.77
CA ILE A 101 -14.23 -2.58 -7.35
C ILE A 101 -15.24 -3.68 -7.11
N ASN A 102 -14.90 -4.61 -6.23
CA ASN A 102 -15.76 -5.72 -5.88
C ASN A 102 -16.00 -5.72 -4.38
N HIS A 103 -17.24 -5.59 -3.98
CA HIS A 103 -17.60 -5.67 -2.57
C HIS A 103 -17.80 -7.12 -2.17
N LYS A 104 -17.19 -7.51 -1.05
CA LYS A 104 -17.35 -8.85 -0.51
C LYS A 104 -18.71 -8.93 0.19
N ASN A 105 -19.46 -9.96 -0.15
CA ASN A 105 -20.74 -10.24 0.53
C ASN A 105 -20.51 -11.24 1.65
N ASN A 106 -21.06 -10.94 2.80
CA ASN A 106 -20.99 -11.86 3.94
C ASN A 106 -22.31 -12.58 4.13
#